data_6c4ca0d2cbce582c8ebbd5c86440b936
#
_entry.id   6c4ca0d2cbce582c8ebbd5c86440b936
#
_cell.length_a   1.000
_cell.length_b   1.000
_cell.length_c   1.000
_cell.angle_alpha   90.00
_cell.angle_beta   90.00
_cell.angle_gamma   90.00
#
_symmetry.space_group_name_H-M   'P 1'
#
loop_
_entity.id
_entity.type
_entity.pdbx_description
1 polymer ?
#
loop_
_entity_poly.entity_id
_entity_poly.type
_entity_poly.pdbx_seq_one_letter_code
_entity_poly.pdbx_strand_id
1 'polypeptide(L)'
;MDTEKDTVSLMSATYLVQRQAGHSFLFRSFVPTDLQSRLASKQFQLSLRCGIHSQAKSLSLQLNLITKQIYNQLRLNAENIQLSISDIKELLRSELDKLRPLHNREVSIPELSTVVTKTELASPQEADSISLVELSTNYLESKQEAGFPTKTINGYKDTHKLLLEILGHQPISQITHADARKVIDVIRQLPSNRSKSYPTLSVQELLQIKNVKLLSHKTILKHIERVSALFNWAITQGYTQQNVFKGKVEPIRKTEVIEKHFTESEMKLILGEKLKKESLEQNKPERYWVTLLSAYSGARLNEICQLDITDIEKQGSIWVMKLQADGKDKSIKTQSGNRIIPLHPKLLGLGFIDYVIHIRQSKKSKLFPQLKWRSSTGFGTKISRWFARYLKRLGIKQRGKNFHSFRHTVVNRLSTQQVY
;
A
#
# COMPACT_ATOMS: atom_id res chain seq x y z
N MET A 1 34.51 10.17 -26.18
CA MET A 1 33.70 11.06 -25.30
C MET A 1 32.27 10.60 -25.39
N ASP A 2 31.98 9.56 -24.64
CA ASP A 2 30.67 8.87 -24.66
C ASP A 2 29.84 9.39 -23.52
N THR A 3 28.72 10.00 -23.86
CA THR A 3 27.72 10.44 -22.91
C THR A 3 26.75 9.27 -22.68
N GLU A 4 26.93 8.54 -21.58
CA GLU A 4 25.92 7.64 -21.03
C GLU A 4 24.72 8.46 -20.56
N LYS A 5 23.61 8.30 -21.29
CA LYS A 5 22.30 8.74 -20.84
C LYS A 5 21.69 7.65 -19.97
N ASP A 6 21.73 7.83 -18.67
CA ASP A 6 20.96 7.06 -17.70
C ASP A 6 19.47 7.24 -17.95
N THR A 7 18.85 6.22 -18.54
CA THR A 7 17.40 6.13 -18.67
C THR A 7 16.83 5.60 -17.36
N VAL A 8 16.12 6.46 -16.65
CA VAL A 8 15.32 6.13 -15.46
C VAL A 8 14.29 5.05 -15.82
N SER A 9 14.53 3.84 -15.35
CA SER A 9 13.61 2.71 -15.48
C SER A 9 12.39 2.93 -14.59
N LEU A 10 11.22 3.15 -15.20
CA LEU A 10 9.92 3.07 -14.53
C LEU A 10 9.72 1.63 -14.02
N MET A 11 9.80 1.45 -12.69
CA MET A 11 9.51 0.18 -12.03
C MET A 11 8.03 -0.15 -12.11
N SER A 12 7.63 -0.94 -13.10
CA SER A 12 6.35 -1.65 -13.13
C SER A 12 6.60 -3.15 -13.14
N ALA A 13 5.97 -3.88 -12.23
CA ALA A 13 5.98 -5.33 -12.01
C ALA A 13 7.35 -6.01 -12.19
N THR A 14 7.86 -6.67 -11.18
CA THR A 14 9.19 -7.27 -10.99
C THR A 14 9.71 -8.18 -12.14
N TYR A 15 8.85 -8.55 -13.09
CA TYR A 15 9.14 -9.54 -14.13
C TYR A 15 9.14 -8.99 -15.56
N LEU A 16 8.76 -7.75 -15.79
CA LEU A 16 8.65 -7.15 -17.11
C LEU A 16 9.60 -5.95 -17.23
N VAL A 17 10.47 -5.97 -18.23
CA VAL A 17 11.47 -4.91 -18.47
C VAL A 17 11.39 -4.48 -19.94
N GLN A 18 11.47 -3.17 -20.20
CA GLN A 18 11.65 -2.62 -21.54
C GLN A 18 12.89 -1.74 -21.52
N ARG A 19 13.89 -2.04 -22.37
CA ARG A 19 15.17 -1.31 -22.40
C ARG A 19 15.08 0.03 -23.11
N GLN A 20 14.23 0.14 -24.13
CA GLN A 20 13.99 1.37 -24.88
C GLN A 20 12.52 1.45 -25.28
N ALA A 21 11.96 2.65 -25.33
CA ALA A 21 10.59 2.88 -25.78
C ALA A 21 10.43 2.39 -27.23
N GLY A 22 9.36 1.63 -27.51
CA GLY A 22 9.08 1.06 -28.84
C GLY A 22 9.70 -0.33 -29.12
N HIS A 23 10.59 -0.83 -28.26
CA HIS A 23 11.17 -2.17 -28.40
C HIS A 23 10.35 -3.24 -27.69
N SER A 24 10.63 -4.52 -28.06
CA SER A 24 10.00 -5.68 -27.42
C SER A 24 10.28 -5.72 -25.91
N PHE A 25 9.28 -6.11 -25.15
CA PHE A 25 9.41 -6.36 -23.71
C PHE A 25 10.24 -7.61 -23.42
N LEU A 26 10.93 -7.59 -22.28
CA LEU A 26 11.71 -8.71 -21.76
C LEU A 26 11.05 -9.24 -20.48
N PHE A 27 10.94 -10.55 -20.37
CA PHE A 27 10.68 -11.25 -19.12
C PHE A 27 11.99 -11.34 -18.34
N ARG A 28 11.98 -10.97 -17.05
CA ARG A 28 13.14 -11.10 -16.13
C ARG A 28 12.75 -11.94 -14.93
N SER A 29 13.54 -12.97 -14.64
CA SER A 29 13.39 -13.79 -13.45
C SER A 29 14.65 -13.75 -12.61
N PHE A 30 14.47 -13.62 -11.28
CA PHE A 30 15.54 -13.77 -10.29
C PHE A 30 15.61 -15.23 -9.86
N VAL A 31 16.82 -15.77 -9.82
CA VAL A 31 17.07 -17.12 -9.32
C VAL A 31 17.05 -17.08 -7.79
N PRO A 32 16.27 -17.95 -7.13
CA PRO A 32 16.28 -18.06 -5.67
C PRO A 32 17.69 -18.33 -5.12
N THR A 33 18.01 -17.78 -3.96
CA THR A 33 19.36 -17.83 -3.37
C THR A 33 19.88 -19.25 -3.17
N ASP A 34 19.00 -20.18 -2.83
CA ASP A 34 19.29 -21.62 -2.66
C ASP A 34 19.64 -22.33 -3.98
N LEU A 35 19.26 -21.79 -5.14
CA LEU A 35 19.55 -22.36 -6.45
C LEU A 35 20.65 -21.61 -7.23
N GLN A 36 21.16 -20.47 -6.71
CA GLN A 36 22.14 -19.66 -7.41
C GLN A 36 23.49 -20.35 -7.62
N SER A 37 23.95 -21.12 -6.65
CA SER A 37 25.18 -21.92 -6.77
C SER A 37 25.03 -23.01 -7.83
N ARG A 38 23.86 -23.64 -7.89
CA ARG A 38 23.56 -24.74 -8.81
C ARG A 38 23.38 -24.25 -10.24
N LEU A 39 22.71 -23.10 -10.44
CA LEU A 39 22.43 -22.52 -11.76
C LEU A 39 23.49 -21.51 -12.22
N ALA A 40 24.50 -21.24 -11.41
CA ALA A 40 25.59 -20.29 -11.63
C ALA A 40 25.11 -18.91 -12.13
N SER A 41 23.95 -18.46 -11.65
CA SER A 41 23.35 -17.19 -12.07
C SER A 41 22.42 -16.60 -11.01
N LYS A 42 22.41 -15.26 -10.90
CA LYS A 42 21.51 -14.53 -9.99
C LYS A 42 20.18 -14.16 -10.66
N GLN A 43 20.17 -14.03 -11.98
CA GLN A 43 18.97 -13.67 -12.76
C GLN A 43 19.15 -14.04 -14.24
N PHE A 44 18.04 -14.14 -14.95
CA PHE A 44 18.05 -14.22 -16.42
C PHE A 44 16.96 -13.36 -17.04
N GLN A 45 17.10 -13.09 -18.33
CA GLN A 45 16.13 -12.36 -19.14
C GLN A 45 15.81 -13.15 -20.40
N LEU A 46 14.54 -13.05 -20.85
CA LEU A 46 14.03 -13.68 -22.06
C LEU A 46 13.19 -12.66 -22.84
N SER A 47 13.46 -12.49 -24.14
CA SER A 47 12.63 -11.62 -24.98
C SER A 47 11.24 -12.21 -25.19
N LEU A 48 10.22 -11.40 -24.91
CA LEU A 48 8.83 -11.76 -25.16
C LEU A 48 8.45 -11.58 -26.64
N ARG A 49 9.33 -10.97 -27.46
CA ARG A 49 9.07 -10.59 -28.86
C ARG A 49 7.68 -9.95 -29.05
N CYS A 50 7.26 -9.14 -28.07
CA CYS A 50 5.97 -8.46 -28.02
C CYS A 50 6.20 -7.00 -27.61
N GLY A 51 5.68 -6.05 -28.41
CA GLY A 51 5.75 -4.60 -28.17
C GLY A 51 4.53 -4.04 -27.43
N ILE A 52 3.45 -4.82 -27.26
CA ILE A 52 2.20 -4.40 -26.64
C ILE A 52 2.28 -4.70 -25.13
N HIS A 53 2.26 -3.66 -24.28
CA HIS A 53 2.45 -3.79 -22.84
C HIS A 53 1.45 -4.73 -22.15
N SER A 54 0.15 -4.69 -22.52
CA SER A 54 -0.87 -5.57 -21.93
C SER A 54 -0.62 -7.05 -22.24
N GLN A 55 -0.28 -7.37 -23.47
CA GLN A 55 0.07 -8.72 -23.91
C GLN A 55 1.37 -9.19 -23.25
N ALA A 56 2.41 -8.36 -23.28
CA ALA A 56 3.69 -8.65 -22.64
C ALA A 56 3.54 -8.91 -21.13
N LYS A 57 2.65 -8.17 -20.45
CA LYS A 57 2.35 -8.38 -19.04
C LYS A 57 1.67 -9.73 -18.78
N SER A 58 0.70 -10.12 -19.62
CA SER A 58 0.03 -11.42 -19.52
C SER A 58 1.03 -12.58 -19.73
N LEU A 59 1.83 -12.52 -20.79
CA LEU A 59 2.86 -13.51 -21.09
C LEU A 59 3.90 -13.61 -19.95
N SER A 60 4.34 -12.48 -19.39
CA SER A 60 5.32 -12.48 -18.30
C SER A 60 4.79 -13.11 -17.02
N LEU A 61 3.50 -12.96 -16.72
CA LEU A 61 2.86 -13.61 -15.57
C LEU A 61 2.79 -15.12 -15.74
N GLN A 62 2.44 -15.61 -16.94
CA GLN A 62 2.41 -17.03 -17.24
C GLN A 62 3.80 -17.65 -17.18
N LEU A 63 4.81 -17.02 -17.80
CA LEU A 63 6.20 -17.47 -17.70
C LEU A 63 6.74 -17.47 -16.28
N ASN A 64 6.32 -16.53 -15.43
CA ASN A 64 6.70 -16.52 -14.01
C ASN A 64 6.13 -17.74 -13.25
N LEU A 65 4.90 -18.15 -13.52
CA LEU A 65 4.30 -19.34 -12.92
C LEU A 65 5.08 -20.60 -13.34
N ILE A 66 5.38 -20.75 -14.62
CA ILE A 66 6.18 -21.88 -15.14
C ILE A 66 7.58 -21.88 -14.53
N THR A 67 8.23 -20.71 -14.45
CA THR A 67 9.56 -20.59 -13.84
C THR A 67 9.57 -21.01 -12.37
N LYS A 68 8.54 -20.64 -11.60
CA LYS A 68 8.39 -21.09 -10.22
C LYS A 68 8.19 -22.60 -10.10
N GLN A 69 7.43 -23.21 -11.01
CA GLN A 69 7.28 -24.67 -11.05
C GLN A 69 8.61 -25.35 -11.34
N ILE A 70 9.40 -24.85 -12.31
CA ILE A 70 10.74 -25.36 -12.61
C ILE A 70 11.65 -25.27 -11.36
N TYR A 71 11.68 -24.12 -10.65
CA TYR A 71 12.47 -23.97 -9.44
C TYR A 71 12.05 -24.93 -8.34
N ASN A 72 10.76 -25.19 -8.18
CA ASN A 72 10.24 -26.16 -7.21
C ASN A 72 10.64 -27.59 -7.59
N GLN A 73 10.58 -27.95 -8.87
CA GLN A 73 11.04 -29.25 -9.35
C GLN A 73 12.54 -29.47 -9.15
N LEU A 74 13.37 -28.44 -9.36
CA LEU A 74 14.79 -28.47 -9.07
C LEU A 74 15.11 -28.67 -7.59
N ARG A 75 14.25 -28.21 -6.67
CA ARG A 75 14.38 -28.44 -5.24
C ARG A 75 14.00 -29.85 -4.84
N LEU A 76 12.90 -30.39 -5.40
CA LEU A 76 12.39 -31.71 -5.08
C LEU A 76 13.28 -32.84 -5.64
N ASN A 77 13.92 -32.62 -6.76
CA ASN A 77 14.73 -33.63 -7.47
C ASN A 77 16.21 -33.21 -7.56
N ALA A 78 16.80 -32.89 -6.40
CA ALA A 78 18.13 -32.30 -6.33
C ALA A 78 19.26 -33.14 -6.97
N GLU A 79 19.13 -34.45 -6.98
CA GLU A 79 20.17 -35.36 -7.46
C GLU A 79 20.01 -35.80 -8.94
N ASN A 80 18.81 -35.75 -9.49
CA ASN A 80 18.51 -36.33 -10.80
C ASN A 80 18.31 -35.34 -11.95
N ILE A 81 18.18 -34.03 -11.70
CA ILE A 81 17.91 -33.03 -12.75
C ILE A 81 19.05 -32.01 -12.78
N GLN A 82 19.93 -32.10 -13.77
CA GLN A 82 20.91 -31.06 -14.09
C GLN A 82 20.36 -30.17 -15.20
N LEU A 83 19.75 -29.05 -14.85
CA LEU A 83 19.32 -28.03 -15.79
C LEU A 83 20.23 -26.80 -15.68
N SER A 84 20.69 -26.30 -16.82
CA SER A 84 21.36 -24.99 -16.91
C SER A 84 20.37 -23.84 -17.09
N ILE A 85 20.82 -22.60 -16.94
CA ILE A 85 19.99 -21.41 -17.27
C ILE A 85 19.61 -21.41 -18.75
N SER A 86 20.43 -21.97 -19.63
CA SER A 86 20.14 -22.11 -21.06
C SER A 86 18.95 -23.02 -21.30
N ASP A 87 18.91 -24.16 -20.62
CA ASP A 87 17.82 -25.15 -20.75
C ASP A 87 16.50 -24.54 -20.20
N ILE A 88 16.55 -23.82 -19.09
CA ILE A 88 15.39 -23.11 -18.55
C ILE A 88 14.86 -22.07 -19.55
N LYS A 89 15.76 -21.32 -20.19
CA LYS A 89 15.36 -20.35 -21.23
C LYS A 89 14.75 -21.02 -22.45
N GLU A 90 15.23 -22.18 -22.83
CA GLU A 90 14.72 -22.94 -23.97
C GLU A 90 13.32 -23.50 -23.69
N LEU A 91 13.12 -24.10 -22.54
CA LEU A 91 11.81 -24.52 -22.06
C LEU A 91 10.81 -23.35 -22.05
N LEU A 92 11.22 -22.18 -21.50
CA LEU A 92 10.37 -21.00 -21.46
C LEU A 92 10.09 -20.41 -22.86
N ARG A 93 10.99 -20.57 -23.84
CA ARG A 93 10.74 -20.18 -25.24
C ARG A 93 9.72 -21.11 -25.90
N SER A 94 9.83 -22.39 -25.69
CA SER A 94 8.84 -23.36 -26.17
C SER A 94 7.45 -23.08 -25.66
N GLU A 95 7.33 -22.81 -24.35
CA GLU A 95 6.05 -22.41 -23.75
C GLU A 95 5.55 -21.06 -24.28
N LEU A 96 6.43 -20.08 -24.45
CA LEU A 96 6.08 -18.78 -25.01
C LEU A 96 5.51 -18.92 -26.45
N ASP A 97 6.08 -19.78 -27.24
CA ASP A 97 5.62 -20.04 -28.66
C ASP A 97 4.26 -20.76 -28.67
N LYS A 98 3.94 -21.60 -27.69
CA LYS A 98 2.59 -22.19 -27.48
C LYS A 98 1.55 -21.17 -27.05
N LEU A 99 1.94 -20.20 -26.23
CA LEU A 99 1.03 -19.19 -25.70
C LEU A 99 0.66 -18.08 -26.69
N ARG A 100 1.47 -17.85 -27.72
CA ARG A 100 1.26 -16.80 -28.72
C ARG A 100 0.04 -16.97 -29.62
N PRO A 101 -0.28 -18.16 -30.16
CA PRO A 101 -1.44 -18.33 -31.02
C PRO A 101 -2.76 -17.98 -30.36
N LEU A 102 -2.83 -18.09 -29.02
CA LEU A 102 -4.00 -17.75 -28.23
C LEU A 102 -4.22 -16.23 -28.10
N HIS A 103 -3.20 -15.41 -28.36
CA HIS A 103 -3.24 -13.95 -28.21
C HIS A 103 -3.39 -13.18 -29.52
N ASN A 104 -3.17 -13.83 -30.69
CA ASN A 104 -3.22 -13.22 -32.01
C ASN A 104 -4.53 -13.45 -32.78
N ARG A 105 -5.53 -14.06 -32.18
CA ARG A 105 -6.86 -14.12 -32.78
C ARG A 105 -7.54 -12.77 -32.62
N GLU A 106 -7.44 -11.90 -33.61
CA GLU A 106 -8.47 -10.94 -33.92
C GLU A 106 -9.76 -11.71 -34.18
N VAL A 107 -10.76 -11.44 -33.37
CA VAL A 107 -12.09 -12.02 -33.52
C VAL A 107 -12.77 -11.29 -34.66
N SER A 108 -12.64 -11.82 -35.86
CA SER A 108 -13.59 -11.57 -36.95
C SER A 108 -14.89 -12.31 -36.59
N ILE A 109 -15.97 -11.55 -36.44
CA ILE A 109 -17.32 -12.03 -36.18
C ILE A 109 -17.84 -12.64 -37.49
N PRO A 110 -18.15 -13.93 -37.57
CA PRO A 110 -19.00 -14.45 -38.64
C PRO A 110 -20.45 -14.38 -38.24
N GLU A 111 -21.26 -13.93 -39.17
CA GLU A 111 -22.71 -13.87 -39.08
C GLU A 111 -23.37 -15.19 -38.70
N LEU A 112 -24.42 -15.06 -37.91
CA LEU A 112 -25.23 -16.12 -37.33
C LEU A 112 -26.03 -16.84 -38.46
N SER A 113 -25.76 -18.08 -38.73
CA SER A 113 -26.69 -18.99 -39.38
C SER A 113 -26.96 -20.20 -38.48
N THR A 114 -28.22 -20.32 -38.17
CA THR A 114 -28.85 -21.33 -37.34
C THR A 114 -28.58 -22.75 -37.81
N VAL A 115 -27.98 -23.59 -36.93
CA VAL A 115 -28.28 -25.03 -36.88
C VAL A 115 -28.33 -25.44 -35.41
N VAL A 116 -29.53 -25.75 -34.99
CA VAL A 116 -29.81 -26.39 -33.69
C VAL A 116 -29.45 -27.86 -33.79
N THR A 117 -28.41 -28.29 -33.13
CA THR A 117 -28.25 -29.69 -32.75
C THR A 117 -28.04 -29.76 -31.24
N LYS A 118 -29.04 -30.31 -30.59
CA LYS A 118 -29.11 -30.60 -29.17
C LYS A 118 -28.03 -31.65 -28.84
N THR A 119 -26.92 -31.22 -28.27
CA THR A 119 -26.02 -32.11 -27.52
C THR A 119 -26.19 -31.75 -26.06
N GLU A 120 -26.71 -32.69 -25.30
CA GLU A 120 -26.80 -32.60 -23.86
C GLU A 120 -25.40 -32.44 -23.29
N LEU A 121 -25.02 -31.18 -22.97
CA LEU A 121 -23.91 -30.93 -22.09
C LEU A 121 -24.36 -31.27 -20.67
N ALA A 122 -23.75 -32.30 -20.12
CA ALA A 122 -23.86 -32.65 -18.71
C ALA A 122 -23.72 -31.36 -17.89
N SER A 123 -24.70 -31.12 -17.02
CA SER A 123 -24.69 -30.07 -16.03
C SER A 123 -23.36 -30.11 -15.27
N PRO A 124 -22.67 -28.99 -15.06
CA PRO A 124 -21.56 -28.97 -14.13
C PRO A 124 -22.13 -29.43 -12.78
N GLN A 125 -21.56 -30.49 -12.23
CA GLN A 125 -21.81 -30.87 -10.84
C GLN A 125 -21.70 -29.58 -10.01
N GLU A 126 -22.70 -29.37 -9.14
CA GLU A 126 -22.68 -28.37 -8.09
C GLU A 126 -21.47 -28.67 -7.19
N ALA A 127 -20.27 -28.20 -7.62
CA ALA A 127 -19.14 -28.12 -6.73
C ALA A 127 -19.59 -27.23 -5.57
N ASP A 128 -19.38 -27.67 -4.34
CA ASP A 128 -19.71 -26.98 -3.08
C ASP A 128 -19.30 -25.51 -3.17
N SER A 129 -20.22 -24.67 -3.64
CA SER A 129 -19.95 -23.25 -3.86
C SER A 129 -19.98 -22.56 -2.53
N ILE A 130 -18.80 -22.20 -2.03
CA ILE A 130 -18.65 -21.47 -0.78
C ILE A 130 -19.55 -20.22 -0.73
N SER A 131 -20.19 -19.98 0.40
CA SER A 131 -20.99 -18.78 0.62
C SER A 131 -20.09 -17.53 0.72
N LEU A 132 -20.64 -16.35 0.38
CA LEU A 132 -19.89 -15.09 0.50
C LEU A 132 -19.45 -14.81 1.95
N VAL A 133 -20.22 -15.27 2.94
CA VAL A 133 -19.88 -15.15 4.38
C VAL A 133 -18.65 -15.98 4.71
N GLU A 134 -18.68 -17.24 4.34
CA GLU A 134 -17.61 -18.18 4.60
C GLU A 134 -16.33 -17.78 3.86
N LEU A 135 -16.43 -17.37 2.59
CA LEU A 135 -15.31 -16.80 1.83
C LEU A 135 -14.68 -15.60 2.56
N SER A 136 -15.53 -14.68 3.06
CA SER A 136 -15.08 -13.52 3.82
C SER A 136 -14.34 -13.91 5.09
N THR A 137 -14.85 -14.89 5.83
CA THR A 137 -14.28 -15.39 7.08
C THR A 137 -12.90 -15.99 6.82
N ASN A 138 -12.81 -16.95 5.90
CA ASN A 138 -11.58 -17.65 5.55
C ASN A 138 -10.50 -16.65 5.03
N TYR A 139 -10.90 -15.67 4.24
CA TYR A 139 -9.98 -14.62 3.79
C TYR A 139 -9.43 -13.78 4.94
N LEU A 140 -10.29 -13.39 5.89
CA LEU A 140 -9.86 -12.57 7.04
C LEU A 140 -8.93 -13.34 7.96
N GLU A 141 -9.18 -14.62 8.16
CA GLU A 141 -8.32 -15.54 8.91
C GLU A 141 -6.94 -15.67 8.23
N SER A 142 -6.93 -15.93 6.92
CA SER A 142 -5.67 -16.00 6.15
C SER A 142 -4.83 -14.73 6.25
N LYS A 143 -5.47 -13.54 6.33
CA LYS A 143 -4.77 -12.27 6.54
C LYS A 143 -4.26 -12.10 7.96
N GLN A 144 -4.96 -12.64 8.93
CA GLN A 144 -4.55 -12.62 10.33
C GLN A 144 -3.34 -13.54 10.56
N GLU A 145 -3.37 -14.76 10.02
CA GLU A 145 -2.26 -15.72 10.04
C GLU A 145 -1.02 -15.17 9.33
N ALA A 146 -1.21 -14.48 8.21
CA ALA A 146 -0.14 -13.78 7.49
C ALA A 146 0.39 -12.52 8.21
N GLY A 147 -0.04 -12.25 9.45
CA GLY A 147 0.47 -11.15 10.28
C GLY A 147 0.07 -9.74 9.82
N PHE A 148 -1.02 -9.58 9.07
CA PHE A 148 -1.46 -8.26 8.66
C PHE A 148 -1.86 -7.39 9.86
N PRO A 149 -1.52 -6.08 9.87
CA PRO A 149 -1.89 -5.18 10.95
C PRO A 149 -3.41 -5.13 11.19
N THR A 150 -3.84 -5.15 12.45
CA THR A 150 -5.25 -5.12 12.86
C THR A 150 -6.06 -4.01 12.17
N LYS A 151 -5.45 -2.84 11.96
CA LYS A 151 -6.08 -1.74 11.22
C LYS A 151 -6.40 -2.09 9.77
N THR A 152 -5.57 -2.87 9.12
CA THR A 152 -5.78 -3.35 7.74
C THR A 152 -6.91 -4.37 7.72
N ILE A 153 -6.89 -5.33 8.63
CA ILE A 153 -7.93 -6.35 8.79
C ILE A 153 -9.29 -5.71 9.07
N ASN A 154 -9.36 -4.75 10.00
CA ASN A 154 -10.59 -4.00 10.28
C ASN A 154 -11.13 -3.26 9.04
N GLY A 155 -10.23 -2.79 8.19
CA GLY A 155 -10.63 -2.19 6.92
C GLY A 155 -11.24 -3.19 5.93
N TYR A 156 -10.75 -4.43 5.87
CA TYR A 156 -11.39 -5.51 5.11
C TYR A 156 -12.73 -5.89 5.74
N LYS A 157 -12.79 -6.10 7.06
CA LYS A 157 -14.03 -6.41 7.80
C LYS A 157 -15.14 -5.40 7.51
N ASP A 158 -14.84 -4.09 7.58
CA ASP A 158 -15.81 -3.04 7.27
C ASP A 158 -16.31 -3.09 5.81
N THR A 159 -15.43 -3.42 4.87
CA THR A 159 -15.79 -3.56 3.46
C THR A 159 -16.60 -4.82 3.19
N HIS A 160 -16.22 -5.95 3.80
CA HIS A 160 -16.95 -7.24 3.64
C HIS A 160 -18.32 -7.18 4.28
N LYS A 161 -18.44 -6.53 5.46
CA LYS A 161 -19.75 -6.28 6.07
C LYS A 161 -20.67 -5.54 5.11
N LEU A 162 -20.16 -4.48 4.48
CA LEU A 162 -20.91 -3.71 3.48
C LEU A 162 -21.31 -4.56 2.26
N LEU A 163 -20.41 -5.41 1.78
CA LEU A 163 -20.67 -6.31 0.66
C LEU A 163 -21.81 -7.31 1.00
N LEU A 164 -21.76 -7.89 2.21
CA LEU A 164 -22.75 -8.82 2.71
C LEU A 164 -24.12 -8.16 2.93
N GLU A 165 -24.16 -6.91 3.41
CA GLU A 165 -25.41 -6.15 3.55
C GLU A 165 -26.08 -5.87 2.19
N ILE A 166 -25.30 -5.75 1.10
CA ILE A 166 -25.80 -5.42 -0.24
C ILE A 166 -26.22 -6.68 -1.02
N LEU A 167 -25.42 -7.75 -0.95
CA LEU A 167 -25.62 -8.96 -1.75
C LEU A 167 -26.24 -10.13 -0.98
N GLY A 168 -26.24 -10.07 0.37
CA GLY A 168 -26.67 -11.19 1.19
C GLY A 168 -25.64 -12.32 1.27
N HIS A 169 -26.11 -13.51 1.60
CA HIS A 169 -25.30 -14.70 1.89
C HIS A 169 -25.17 -15.66 0.69
N GLN A 170 -25.44 -15.19 -0.53
CA GLN A 170 -25.46 -16.04 -1.72
C GLN A 170 -24.12 -16.73 -1.99
N PRO A 171 -24.12 -17.88 -2.67
CA PRO A 171 -22.92 -18.54 -3.15
C PRO A 171 -22.13 -17.64 -4.09
N ILE A 172 -20.79 -17.69 -4.00
CA ILE A 172 -19.94 -16.80 -4.83
C ILE A 172 -20.02 -17.11 -6.33
N SER A 173 -20.39 -18.35 -6.71
CA SER A 173 -20.63 -18.76 -8.09
C SER A 173 -21.79 -18.02 -8.74
N GLN A 174 -22.75 -17.54 -7.95
CA GLN A 174 -23.92 -16.80 -8.42
C GLN A 174 -23.69 -15.29 -8.52
N ILE A 175 -22.56 -14.78 -8.01
CA ILE A 175 -22.25 -13.35 -8.05
C ILE A 175 -21.83 -12.93 -9.45
N THR A 176 -22.62 -12.05 -10.05
CA THR A 176 -22.50 -11.62 -11.44
C THR A 176 -21.86 -10.25 -11.59
N HIS A 177 -21.55 -9.86 -12.84
CA HIS A 177 -21.16 -8.49 -13.17
C HIS A 177 -22.27 -7.46 -12.87
N ALA A 178 -23.55 -7.87 -12.86
CA ALA A 178 -24.68 -7.01 -12.48
C ALA A 178 -24.64 -6.71 -10.97
N ASP A 179 -24.34 -7.71 -10.15
CA ASP A 179 -24.17 -7.55 -8.72
C ASP A 179 -22.99 -6.65 -8.37
N ALA A 180 -21.89 -6.79 -9.11
CA ALA A 180 -20.73 -5.89 -8.94
C ALA A 180 -21.09 -4.42 -9.25
N ARG A 181 -21.89 -4.16 -10.30
CA ARG A 181 -22.40 -2.80 -10.57
C ARG A 181 -23.31 -2.30 -9.46
N LYS A 182 -24.27 -3.13 -9.01
CA LYS A 182 -25.16 -2.81 -7.89
C LYS A 182 -24.39 -2.40 -6.63
N VAL A 183 -23.35 -3.17 -6.25
CA VAL A 183 -22.49 -2.85 -5.09
C VAL A 183 -21.81 -1.50 -5.26
N ILE A 184 -21.28 -1.20 -6.43
CA ILE A 184 -20.60 0.06 -6.71
C ILE A 184 -21.57 1.23 -6.61
N ASP A 185 -22.76 1.10 -7.18
CA ASP A 185 -23.76 2.17 -7.21
C ASP A 185 -24.32 2.46 -5.81
N VAL A 186 -24.53 1.41 -5.00
CA VAL A 186 -24.87 1.56 -3.58
C VAL A 186 -23.75 2.29 -2.82
N ILE A 187 -22.49 1.85 -2.96
CA ILE A 187 -21.35 2.47 -2.27
C ILE A 187 -21.20 3.95 -2.65
N ARG A 188 -21.47 4.32 -3.90
CA ARG A 188 -21.42 5.72 -4.37
C ARG A 188 -22.40 6.63 -3.66
N GLN A 189 -23.53 6.11 -3.22
CA GLN A 189 -24.60 6.85 -2.57
C GLN A 189 -24.46 6.89 -1.04
N LEU A 190 -23.51 6.17 -0.46
CA LEU A 190 -23.34 6.12 0.99
C LEU A 190 -22.75 7.42 1.57
N PRO A 191 -23.23 7.83 2.76
CA PRO A 191 -22.68 8.97 3.50
C PRO A 191 -21.21 8.76 3.90
N SER A 192 -20.43 9.83 3.86
CA SER A 192 -19.06 9.81 4.41
C SER A 192 -19.09 9.65 5.94
N ASN A 193 -18.09 8.96 6.51
CA ASN A 193 -17.99 8.68 7.95
C ASN A 193 -19.20 7.91 8.55
N ARG A 194 -19.90 7.09 7.75
CA ARG A 194 -21.11 6.36 8.13
C ARG A 194 -20.96 5.64 9.48
N SER A 195 -19.89 4.89 9.70
CA SER A 195 -19.66 4.12 10.94
C SER A 195 -19.52 4.99 12.19
N LYS A 196 -19.25 6.30 12.05
CA LYS A 196 -19.14 7.24 13.16
C LYS A 196 -20.41 8.07 13.34
N SER A 197 -20.99 8.53 12.24
CA SER A 197 -22.17 9.41 12.26
C SER A 197 -23.48 8.64 12.38
N TYR A 198 -23.50 7.41 11.89
CA TYR A 198 -24.68 6.54 11.82
C TYR A 198 -24.31 5.09 12.15
N PRO A 199 -23.85 4.80 13.38
CA PRO A 199 -23.26 3.49 13.74
C PRO A 199 -24.24 2.32 13.70
N THR A 200 -25.54 2.58 13.83
CA THR A 200 -26.61 1.58 13.95
C THR A 200 -27.43 1.41 12.69
N LEU A 201 -27.33 2.33 11.72
CA LEU A 201 -28.16 2.28 10.51
C LEU A 201 -27.65 1.24 9.52
N SER A 202 -28.58 0.51 8.92
CA SER A 202 -28.38 -0.41 7.79
C SER A 202 -28.03 0.37 6.51
N VAL A 203 -27.51 -0.34 5.50
CA VAL A 203 -27.25 0.25 4.18
C VAL A 203 -28.52 0.85 3.58
N GLN A 204 -29.67 0.18 3.72
CA GLN A 204 -30.93 0.68 3.17
C GLN A 204 -31.38 1.99 3.83
N GLU A 205 -31.28 2.09 5.15
CA GLU A 205 -31.59 3.33 5.89
C GLU A 205 -30.60 4.45 5.55
N LEU A 206 -29.31 4.13 5.39
CA LEU A 206 -28.30 5.11 4.99
C LEU A 206 -28.56 5.74 3.61
N LEU A 207 -29.14 4.97 2.68
CA LEU A 207 -29.49 5.48 1.34
C LEU A 207 -30.66 6.46 1.36
N GLN A 208 -31.49 6.46 2.40
CA GLN A 208 -32.62 7.38 2.55
C GLN A 208 -32.19 8.77 3.09
N ILE A 209 -30.98 8.89 3.61
CA ILE A 209 -30.50 10.15 4.20
C ILE A 209 -30.16 11.15 3.09
N LYS A 210 -30.88 12.26 3.04
CA LYS A 210 -30.68 13.33 2.06
C LYS A 210 -29.73 14.40 2.60
N ASN A 211 -29.16 15.20 1.70
CA ASN A 211 -28.31 16.36 2.00
C ASN A 211 -27.07 16.06 2.84
N VAL A 212 -26.48 14.88 2.66
CA VAL A 212 -25.25 14.46 3.35
C VAL A 212 -24.05 14.37 2.39
N LYS A 213 -22.87 14.59 2.95
CA LYS A 213 -21.64 14.42 2.18
C LYS A 213 -21.41 12.94 1.90
N LEU A 214 -21.37 12.56 0.64
CA LEU A 214 -21.13 11.19 0.21
C LEU A 214 -19.66 10.78 0.31
N LEU A 215 -19.40 9.49 0.14
CA LEU A 215 -18.05 8.93 0.07
C LEU A 215 -17.26 9.55 -1.07
N SER A 216 -15.99 9.87 -0.82
CA SER A 216 -15.10 10.33 -1.88
C SER A 216 -14.78 9.18 -2.85
N HIS A 217 -14.53 9.50 -4.12
CA HIS A 217 -14.15 8.51 -5.14
C HIS A 217 -12.95 7.64 -4.69
N LYS A 218 -11.95 8.24 -4.02
CA LYS A 218 -10.83 7.50 -3.45
C LYS A 218 -11.26 6.47 -2.40
N THR A 219 -12.30 6.76 -1.61
CA THR A 219 -12.84 5.83 -0.61
C THR A 219 -13.63 4.73 -1.31
N ILE A 220 -14.43 5.05 -2.32
CA ILE A 220 -15.15 4.09 -3.16
C ILE A 220 -14.16 3.13 -3.82
N LEU A 221 -13.15 3.64 -4.51
CA LEU A 221 -12.09 2.85 -5.13
C LEU A 221 -11.45 1.89 -4.10
N LYS A 222 -11.15 2.37 -2.90
CA LYS A 222 -10.55 1.53 -1.85
C LYS A 222 -11.47 0.41 -1.38
N HIS A 223 -12.78 0.61 -1.30
CA HIS A 223 -13.74 -0.48 -1.02
C HIS A 223 -13.72 -1.51 -2.16
N ILE A 224 -13.77 -1.06 -3.40
CA ILE A 224 -13.79 -1.98 -4.55
C ILE A 224 -12.46 -2.72 -4.72
N GLU A 225 -11.32 -2.09 -4.46
CA GLU A 225 -10.01 -2.76 -4.42
C GLU A 225 -9.96 -3.87 -3.36
N ARG A 226 -10.59 -3.67 -2.20
CA ARG A 226 -10.66 -4.69 -1.14
C ARG A 226 -11.58 -5.86 -1.50
N VAL A 227 -12.73 -5.59 -2.12
CA VAL A 227 -13.61 -6.63 -2.64
C VAL A 227 -12.90 -7.40 -3.77
N SER A 228 -12.25 -6.68 -4.68
CA SER A 228 -11.47 -7.30 -5.75
C SER A 228 -10.32 -8.18 -5.21
N ALA A 229 -9.71 -7.79 -4.09
CA ALA A 229 -8.69 -8.62 -3.43
C ALA A 229 -9.26 -9.91 -2.83
N LEU A 230 -10.49 -9.87 -2.28
CA LEU A 230 -11.23 -11.05 -1.82
C LEU A 230 -11.48 -12.02 -2.98
N PHE A 231 -12.00 -11.54 -4.12
CA PHE A 231 -12.30 -12.36 -5.29
C PHE A 231 -11.02 -12.89 -5.98
N ASN A 232 -9.93 -12.12 -5.99
CA ASN A 232 -8.64 -12.63 -6.47
C ASN A 232 -8.12 -13.78 -5.59
N TRP A 233 -8.32 -13.69 -4.28
CA TRP A 233 -7.97 -14.77 -3.37
C TRP A 233 -8.88 -15.98 -3.59
N ALA A 234 -10.19 -15.77 -3.81
CA ALA A 234 -11.14 -16.84 -4.15
C ALA A 234 -10.72 -17.60 -5.41
N ILE A 235 -10.23 -16.90 -6.45
CA ILE A 235 -9.65 -17.53 -7.66
C ILE A 235 -8.44 -18.40 -7.28
N THR A 236 -7.53 -17.86 -6.44
CA THR A 236 -6.33 -18.61 -6.02
C THR A 236 -6.68 -19.89 -5.22
N GLN A 237 -7.79 -19.86 -4.49
CA GLN A 237 -8.29 -21.02 -3.74
C GLN A 237 -9.17 -21.98 -4.59
N GLY A 238 -9.44 -21.63 -5.85
CA GLY A 238 -10.28 -22.46 -6.73
C GLY A 238 -11.79 -22.29 -6.54
N TYR A 239 -12.24 -21.38 -5.68
CA TYR A 239 -13.69 -21.17 -5.39
C TYR A 239 -14.45 -20.46 -6.52
N THR A 240 -13.76 -19.75 -7.40
CA THR A 240 -14.34 -19.08 -8.57
C THR A 240 -13.28 -18.93 -9.67
N GLN A 241 -13.71 -18.82 -10.91
CA GLN A 241 -12.81 -18.65 -12.05
C GLN A 241 -12.59 -17.18 -12.42
N GLN A 242 -13.44 -16.26 -11.96
CA GLN A 242 -13.37 -14.86 -12.38
C GLN A 242 -13.59 -13.88 -11.22
N ASN A 243 -12.99 -12.70 -11.37
CA ASN A 243 -13.21 -11.58 -10.46
C ASN A 243 -14.07 -10.52 -11.13
N VAL A 244 -15.36 -10.53 -10.83
CA VAL A 244 -16.35 -9.61 -11.41
C VAL A 244 -16.17 -8.14 -10.97
N PHE A 245 -15.36 -7.86 -9.95
CA PHE A 245 -15.06 -6.51 -9.44
C PHE A 245 -13.80 -5.90 -10.04
N LYS A 246 -12.99 -6.68 -10.75
CA LYS A 246 -11.70 -6.22 -11.30
C LYS A 246 -11.91 -5.10 -12.33
N GLY A 247 -11.21 -3.96 -12.14
CA GLY A 247 -11.23 -2.84 -13.08
C GLY A 247 -12.54 -2.06 -13.16
N LYS A 248 -13.53 -2.33 -12.27
CA LYS A 248 -14.85 -1.68 -12.33
C LYS A 248 -14.86 -0.22 -11.88
N VAL A 249 -13.88 0.23 -11.11
CA VAL A 249 -13.72 1.63 -10.70
C VAL A 249 -12.30 2.07 -11.03
N GLU A 250 -12.19 3.05 -11.91
CA GLU A 250 -10.90 3.61 -12.30
C GLU A 250 -10.41 4.67 -11.31
N PRO A 251 -9.10 4.79 -11.08
CA PRO A 251 -8.53 5.91 -10.35
C PRO A 251 -8.80 7.23 -11.07
N ILE A 252 -9.21 8.27 -10.32
CA ILE A 252 -9.30 9.61 -10.93
C ILE A 252 -7.90 10.06 -11.38
N ARG A 253 -7.77 10.43 -12.64
CA ARG A 253 -6.57 11.11 -13.13
C ARG A 253 -6.45 12.45 -12.38
N LYS A 254 -5.31 12.66 -11.71
CA LYS A 254 -5.07 13.91 -10.98
C LYS A 254 -4.87 15.03 -12.00
N THR A 255 -5.77 15.98 -12.02
CA THR A 255 -5.68 17.22 -12.82
C THR A 255 -4.97 18.34 -12.09
N GLU A 256 -4.93 18.31 -10.75
CA GLU A 256 -4.29 19.33 -9.93
C GLU A 256 -3.19 18.74 -9.05
N VAL A 257 -2.01 19.34 -9.08
CA VAL A 257 -0.92 19.06 -8.15
C VAL A 257 -1.15 19.88 -6.89
N ILE A 258 -1.74 19.28 -5.87
CA ILE A 258 -1.89 19.92 -4.56
C ILE A 258 -0.52 19.92 -3.87
N GLU A 259 0.05 21.09 -3.66
CA GLU A 259 1.26 21.25 -2.86
C GLU A 259 0.98 20.87 -1.40
N LYS A 260 1.75 19.88 -0.92
CA LYS A 260 1.58 19.36 0.43
C LYS A 260 2.69 19.79 1.39
N HIS A 261 3.77 20.36 0.85
CA HIS A 261 4.88 20.88 1.66
C HIS A 261 4.53 22.27 2.20
N PHE A 262 5.18 22.68 3.28
CA PHE A 262 5.11 24.03 3.79
C PHE A 262 6.12 24.93 3.05
N THR A 263 5.71 26.16 2.73
CA THR A 263 6.60 27.19 2.22
C THR A 263 7.54 27.70 3.32
N GLU A 264 8.59 28.44 2.96
CA GLU A 264 9.50 29.06 3.92
C GLU A 264 8.78 30.02 4.88
N SER A 265 7.87 30.83 4.35
CA SER A 265 7.06 31.77 5.17
C SER A 265 6.15 31.01 6.15
N GLU A 266 5.51 29.94 5.68
CA GLU A 266 4.69 29.10 6.58
C GLU A 266 5.53 28.40 7.65
N MET A 267 6.73 27.90 7.30
CA MET A 267 7.64 27.29 8.27
C MET A 267 8.07 28.29 9.34
N LYS A 268 8.38 29.55 8.97
CA LYS A 268 8.69 30.63 9.93
C LYS A 268 7.53 30.91 10.85
N LEU A 269 6.30 30.97 10.34
CA LEU A 269 5.09 31.16 11.17
C LEU A 269 4.84 29.98 12.10
N ILE A 270 4.96 28.74 11.60
CA ILE A 270 4.69 27.52 12.37
C ILE A 270 5.70 27.35 13.51
N LEU A 271 6.97 27.62 13.27
CA LEU A 271 8.07 27.42 14.23
C LEU A 271 8.41 28.66 15.06
N GLY A 272 7.65 29.75 14.89
CA GLY A 272 7.88 31.02 15.55
C GLY A 272 7.41 31.06 17.01
N GLU A 273 7.47 32.26 17.62
CA GLU A 273 7.14 32.51 19.03
C GLU A 273 5.77 31.99 19.46
N LYS A 274 4.79 31.97 18.55
CA LYS A 274 3.45 31.46 18.84
C LYS A 274 3.46 29.96 19.19
N LEU A 275 4.34 29.17 18.57
CA LEU A 275 4.53 27.75 18.91
C LEU A 275 5.04 27.62 20.37
N LYS A 276 6.04 28.41 20.74
CA LYS A 276 6.61 28.43 22.09
C LYS A 276 5.53 28.80 23.13
N LYS A 277 4.82 29.90 22.88
CA LYS A 277 3.74 30.41 23.75
C LYS A 277 2.62 29.38 23.92
N GLU A 278 2.06 28.82 22.84
CA GLU A 278 0.95 27.86 22.91
C GLU A 278 1.36 26.47 23.41
N SER A 279 2.66 26.22 23.58
CA SER A 279 3.18 24.91 24.01
C SER A 279 3.85 24.97 25.37
N LEU A 280 4.96 25.69 25.49
CA LEU A 280 5.76 25.69 26.72
C LEU A 280 5.07 26.49 27.82
N GLU A 281 4.55 27.69 27.56
CA GLU A 281 3.84 28.50 28.54
C GLU A 281 2.52 27.84 29.00
N GLN A 282 1.92 26.98 28.17
CA GLN A 282 0.75 26.18 28.55
C GLN A 282 1.11 24.82 29.17
N ASN A 283 2.38 24.59 29.49
CA ASN A 283 2.88 23.33 30.05
C ASN A 283 2.53 22.12 29.17
N LYS A 284 2.75 22.26 27.83
CA LYS A 284 2.53 21.23 26.83
C LYS A 284 3.78 21.02 25.97
N PRO A 285 4.93 20.65 26.58
CA PRO A 285 6.22 20.55 25.89
C PRO A 285 6.19 19.55 24.72
N GLU A 286 5.31 18.55 24.78
CA GLU A 286 5.11 17.59 23.69
C GLU A 286 4.66 18.25 22.39
N ARG A 287 3.94 19.37 22.44
CA ARG A 287 3.54 20.11 21.22
C ARG A 287 4.73 20.79 20.56
N TYR A 288 5.59 21.36 21.38
CA TYR A 288 6.80 22.07 20.94
C TYR A 288 7.81 21.10 20.32
N TRP A 289 8.25 20.14 21.12
CA TRP A 289 9.34 19.24 20.70
C TRP A 289 8.95 18.29 19.58
N VAL A 290 7.71 17.73 19.59
CA VAL A 290 7.26 16.86 18.46
C VAL A 290 7.19 17.66 17.16
N THR A 291 6.78 18.93 17.20
CA THR A 291 6.73 19.79 16.02
C THR A 291 8.13 20.10 15.49
N LEU A 292 9.05 20.48 16.35
CA LEU A 292 10.44 20.76 15.97
C LEU A 292 11.16 19.51 15.45
N LEU A 293 11.05 18.40 16.16
CA LEU A 293 11.64 17.14 15.69
C LEU A 293 11.13 16.74 14.30
N SER A 294 9.83 16.90 14.04
CA SER A 294 9.27 16.64 12.70
C SER A 294 9.80 17.59 11.64
N ALA A 295 9.93 18.88 11.98
CA ALA A 295 10.40 19.90 11.05
C ALA A 295 11.86 19.69 10.62
N TYR A 296 12.70 19.23 11.54
CA TYR A 296 14.13 19.04 11.29
C TYR A 296 14.55 17.63 10.86
N SER A 297 13.68 16.62 11.06
CA SER A 297 14.00 15.23 10.70
C SER A 297 13.15 14.65 9.57
N GLY A 298 11.99 15.24 9.28
CA GLY A 298 11.01 14.66 8.37
C GLY A 298 10.43 13.31 8.83
N ALA A 299 10.65 12.91 10.08
CA ALA A 299 10.11 11.68 10.64
C ALA A 299 8.57 11.72 10.72
N ARG A 300 7.93 10.56 10.67
CA ARG A 300 6.47 10.50 10.78
C ARG A 300 6.02 10.84 12.19
N LEU A 301 4.86 11.49 12.31
CA LEU A 301 4.31 11.92 13.61
C LEU A 301 4.36 10.80 14.66
N ASN A 302 3.90 9.61 14.33
CA ASN A 302 3.85 8.53 15.31
C ASN A 302 5.24 7.96 15.64
N GLU A 303 6.19 8.01 14.70
CA GLU A 303 7.60 7.63 14.95
C GLU A 303 8.21 8.50 16.03
N ILE A 304 7.91 9.81 16.03
CA ILE A 304 8.39 10.74 17.06
C ILE A 304 7.60 10.59 18.35
N CYS A 305 6.26 10.51 18.29
CA CYS A 305 5.42 10.45 19.46
C CYS A 305 5.61 9.19 20.33
N GLN A 306 6.14 8.10 19.75
CA GLN A 306 6.37 6.83 20.44
C GLN A 306 7.78 6.69 21.04
N LEU A 307 8.66 7.68 20.84
CA LEU A 307 10.04 7.63 21.32
C LEU A 307 10.13 7.35 22.82
N ASP A 308 11.02 6.45 23.18
CA ASP A 308 11.51 6.28 24.53
C ASP A 308 12.67 7.24 24.78
N ILE A 309 12.96 7.51 26.05
CA ILE A 309 14.10 8.36 26.43
C ILE A 309 15.42 7.74 25.95
N THR A 310 15.51 6.42 25.91
CA THR A 310 16.66 5.67 25.45
C THR A 310 16.89 5.74 23.93
N ASP A 311 15.89 6.17 23.17
CA ASP A 311 16.03 6.40 21.73
C ASP A 311 16.83 7.68 21.40
N ILE A 312 17.09 8.53 22.42
CA ILE A 312 17.96 9.71 22.30
C ILE A 312 19.28 9.42 22.99
N GLU A 313 20.32 9.26 22.20
CA GLU A 313 21.67 8.94 22.72
C GLU A 313 22.75 9.72 22.01
N LYS A 314 23.95 9.70 22.59
CA LYS A 314 25.15 10.28 21.98
C LYS A 314 25.98 9.16 21.37
N GLN A 315 26.23 9.22 20.07
CA GLN A 315 27.13 8.31 19.35
C GLN A 315 28.39 9.09 18.97
N GLY A 316 29.49 8.80 19.64
CA GLY A 316 30.70 9.63 19.54
C GLY A 316 30.42 11.07 20.01
N SER A 317 30.63 12.04 19.12
CA SER A 317 30.36 13.46 19.36
C SER A 317 28.95 13.89 18.98
N ILE A 318 28.14 13.04 18.31
CA ILE A 318 26.88 13.42 17.69
C ILE A 318 25.69 12.87 18.51
N TRP A 319 24.74 13.74 18.82
CA TRP A 319 23.44 13.31 19.34
C TRP A 319 22.56 12.77 18.24
N VAL A 320 21.94 11.61 18.47
CA VAL A 320 21.10 10.91 17.50
C VAL A 320 19.75 10.54 18.08
N MET A 321 18.78 10.39 17.19
CA MET A 321 17.44 9.86 17.46
C MET A 321 17.28 8.52 16.73
N LYS A 322 17.05 7.44 17.46
CA LYS A 322 16.78 6.11 16.93
C LYS A 322 15.29 5.94 16.66
N LEU A 323 14.93 5.67 15.43
CA LEU A 323 13.57 5.28 15.05
C LEU A 323 13.55 3.77 14.84
N GLN A 324 12.94 3.06 15.77
CA GLN A 324 12.92 1.59 15.79
C GLN A 324 11.59 1.07 16.33
N ALA A 325 11.26 -0.19 16.00
CA ALA A 325 10.01 -0.84 16.39
C ALA A 325 10.14 -1.71 17.65
N ASP A 326 11.16 -1.47 18.45
CA ASP A 326 11.45 -2.27 19.64
C ASP A 326 10.46 -1.93 20.76
N GLY A 327 9.59 -2.86 21.09
CA GLY A 327 8.64 -2.72 22.20
C GLY A 327 7.18 -2.97 21.79
N LYS A 328 6.36 -3.34 22.77
CA LYS A 328 4.95 -3.73 22.59
C LYS A 328 4.05 -2.61 22.08
N ASP A 329 4.44 -1.35 22.27
CA ASP A 329 3.68 -0.14 21.95
C ASP A 329 4.33 0.70 20.83
N LYS A 330 5.43 0.23 20.24
CA LYS A 330 6.07 0.85 19.08
C LYS A 330 5.69 0.16 17.79
N SER A 331 5.50 0.93 16.74
CA SER A 331 5.24 0.42 15.41
C SER A 331 5.90 1.26 14.34
N ILE A 332 6.54 0.60 13.37
CA ILE A 332 7.06 1.22 12.16
C ILE A 332 6.36 0.61 10.95
N LYS A 333 5.90 1.47 10.04
CA LYS A 333 5.07 1.05 8.91
C LYS A 333 5.79 0.11 7.93
N THR A 334 7.11 0.24 7.81
CA THR A 334 7.94 -0.54 6.88
C THR A 334 9.31 -0.80 7.53
N GLN A 335 9.95 -1.91 7.21
CA GLN A 335 11.27 -2.27 7.74
C GLN A 335 12.33 -1.17 7.46
N SER A 336 12.24 -0.49 6.33
CA SER A 336 13.06 0.69 5.99
C SER A 336 12.80 1.93 6.89
N GLY A 337 11.84 1.84 7.79
CA GLY A 337 11.57 2.87 8.80
C GLY A 337 12.53 2.83 9.98
N ASN A 338 13.20 1.67 10.23
CA ASN A 338 14.26 1.57 11.22
C ASN A 338 15.48 2.36 10.73
N ARG A 339 15.82 3.41 11.45
CA ARG A 339 16.93 4.29 11.08
C ARG A 339 17.38 5.15 12.24
N ILE A 340 18.63 5.60 12.18
CA ILE A 340 19.23 6.56 13.10
C ILE A 340 19.26 7.91 12.39
N ILE A 341 18.82 8.97 13.08
CA ILE A 341 18.80 10.33 12.56
C ILE A 341 19.65 11.22 13.47
N PRO A 342 20.70 11.87 12.96
CA PRO A 342 21.42 12.89 13.71
C PRO A 342 20.49 14.04 14.11
N LEU A 343 20.61 14.52 15.35
CA LEU A 343 19.86 15.69 15.80
C LEU A 343 20.46 16.95 15.19
N HIS A 344 19.61 17.74 14.55
CA HIS A 344 20.00 18.99 13.95
C HIS A 344 20.54 19.97 15.01
N PRO A 345 21.65 20.70 14.78
CA PRO A 345 22.26 21.63 15.77
C PRO A 345 21.28 22.63 16.35
N LYS A 346 20.30 23.08 15.57
CA LYS A 346 19.26 23.99 16.04
C LYS A 346 18.41 23.40 17.19
N LEU A 347 18.16 22.09 17.16
CA LEU A 347 17.43 21.41 18.26
C LEU A 347 18.26 21.43 19.55
N LEU A 348 19.56 21.21 19.43
CA LEU A 348 20.50 21.24 20.56
C LEU A 348 20.56 22.65 21.15
N GLY A 349 20.72 23.67 20.30
CA GLY A 349 20.73 25.08 20.75
C GLY A 349 19.41 25.59 21.32
N LEU A 350 18.27 24.92 21.06
CA LEU A 350 16.98 25.22 21.66
C LEU A 350 16.75 24.50 23.02
N GLY A 351 17.72 23.72 23.51
CA GLY A 351 17.65 23.02 24.79
C GLY A 351 16.91 21.68 24.76
N PHE A 352 16.90 21.00 23.58
CA PHE A 352 16.23 19.70 23.47
C PHE A 352 16.85 18.64 24.39
N ILE A 353 18.18 18.67 24.55
CA ILE A 353 18.87 17.72 25.44
C ILE A 353 18.54 17.99 26.91
N ASP A 354 18.40 19.24 27.32
CA ASP A 354 17.98 19.59 28.67
C ASP A 354 16.58 19.06 28.97
N TYR A 355 15.67 19.16 27.99
CA TYR A 355 14.36 18.52 28.07
C TYR A 355 14.48 16.98 28.23
N VAL A 356 15.32 16.31 27.44
CA VAL A 356 15.53 14.86 27.55
C VAL A 356 16.06 14.48 28.94
N ILE A 357 17.03 15.23 29.47
CA ILE A 357 17.62 15.02 30.82
C ILE A 357 16.53 15.19 31.87
N HIS A 358 15.74 16.27 31.81
CA HIS A 358 14.64 16.50 32.70
C HIS A 358 13.62 15.35 32.74
N ILE A 359 13.21 14.83 31.55
CA ILE A 359 12.29 13.72 31.50
C ILE A 359 12.95 12.43 32.05
N ARG A 360 14.24 12.21 31.79
CA ARG A 360 15.00 11.08 32.35
C ARG A 360 14.98 11.07 33.89
N GLN A 361 15.15 12.22 34.51
CA GLN A 361 15.07 12.37 35.94
C GLN A 361 13.68 12.06 36.52
N SER A 362 12.63 12.24 35.74
CA SER A 362 11.25 11.94 36.15
C SER A 362 10.91 10.43 36.20
N LYS A 363 11.85 9.55 35.95
CA LYS A 363 11.70 8.07 35.95
C LYS A 363 10.63 7.57 34.99
N LYS A 364 10.30 8.32 33.93
CA LYS A 364 9.40 7.88 32.86
C LYS A 364 10.19 7.14 31.79
N SER A 365 9.56 6.21 31.08
CA SER A 365 10.18 5.52 29.94
C SER A 365 10.01 6.31 28.64
N LYS A 366 8.85 6.90 28.43
CA LYS A 366 8.53 7.66 27.20
C LYS A 366 9.10 9.07 27.23
N LEU A 367 9.65 9.50 26.09
CA LEU A 367 10.12 10.88 25.91
C LEU A 367 8.98 11.91 26.02
N PHE A 368 7.76 11.52 25.65
CA PHE A 368 6.55 12.34 25.75
C PHE A 368 5.49 11.64 26.62
N PRO A 369 5.65 11.59 27.94
CA PRO A 369 4.78 10.83 28.84
C PRO A 369 3.33 11.32 28.88
N GLN A 370 3.05 12.53 28.40
CA GLN A 370 1.70 13.10 28.27
C GLN A 370 0.90 12.50 27.11
N LEU A 371 1.55 11.78 26.18
CA LEU A 371 0.91 11.12 25.05
C LEU A 371 0.52 9.70 25.45
N LYS A 372 -0.75 9.37 25.24
CA LYS A 372 -1.29 8.04 25.53
C LYS A 372 -1.40 7.21 24.23
N TRP A 373 -0.96 5.97 24.30
CA TRP A 373 -1.13 5.03 23.23
C TRP A 373 -2.61 4.68 22.98
N ARG A 374 -2.97 4.48 21.72
CA ARG A 374 -4.29 4.03 21.29
C ARG A 374 -4.13 2.97 20.20
N SER A 375 -4.78 1.82 20.37
CA SER A 375 -4.67 0.67 19.47
C SER A 375 -4.93 1.01 17.99
N SER A 376 -5.89 1.90 17.71
CA SER A 376 -6.26 2.27 16.32
C SER A 376 -5.38 3.37 15.71
N THR A 377 -4.70 4.21 16.51
CA THR A 377 -4.05 5.43 16.00
C THR A 377 -2.65 5.70 16.55
N GLY A 378 -2.16 4.90 17.52
CA GLY A 378 -0.89 5.12 18.19
C GLY A 378 -0.91 6.37 19.12
N PHE A 379 0.26 6.97 19.32
CA PHE A 379 0.45 8.12 20.22
C PHE A 379 0.10 9.47 19.58
N GLY A 380 0.15 9.60 18.26
CA GLY A 380 0.15 10.90 17.55
C GLY A 380 -1.20 11.62 17.48
N THR A 381 -2.32 11.01 17.90
CA THR A 381 -3.67 11.56 17.71
C THR A 381 -3.87 12.94 18.34
N LYS A 382 -3.40 13.11 19.59
CA LYS A 382 -3.54 14.37 20.34
C LYS A 382 -2.79 15.51 19.65
N ILE A 383 -1.56 15.25 19.24
CA ILE A 383 -0.72 16.21 18.52
C ILE A 383 -1.33 16.56 17.17
N SER A 384 -1.75 15.56 16.37
CA SER A 384 -2.37 15.79 15.06
C SER A 384 -3.59 16.70 15.13
N ARG A 385 -4.48 16.47 16.12
CA ARG A 385 -5.68 17.29 16.31
C ARG A 385 -5.35 18.72 16.78
N TRP A 386 -4.39 18.86 17.69
CA TRP A 386 -3.94 20.17 18.12
C TRP A 386 -3.30 20.93 16.97
N PHE A 387 -2.41 20.30 16.21
CA PHE A 387 -1.70 20.92 15.11
C PHE A 387 -2.64 21.40 14.00
N ALA A 388 -3.68 20.62 13.68
CA ALA A 388 -4.70 21.05 12.71
C ALA A 388 -5.40 22.36 13.17
N ARG A 389 -5.70 22.51 14.46
CA ARG A 389 -6.25 23.76 15.01
C ARG A 389 -5.21 24.87 15.06
N TYR A 390 -3.95 24.53 15.32
CA TYR A 390 -2.84 25.48 15.31
C TYR A 390 -2.64 26.10 13.94
N LEU A 391 -2.59 25.27 12.87
CA LEU A 391 -2.52 25.76 11.47
C LEU A 391 -3.69 26.71 11.15
N LYS A 392 -4.90 26.38 11.60
CA LYS A 392 -6.07 27.24 11.40
C LYS A 392 -5.89 28.63 12.07
N ARG A 393 -5.32 28.68 13.28
CA ARG A 393 -5.04 29.95 14.00
C ARG A 393 -3.90 30.75 13.37
N LEU A 394 -3.01 30.11 12.63
CA LEU A 394 -1.96 30.76 11.82
C LEU A 394 -2.46 31.22 10.44
N GLY A 395 -3.72 30.98 10.10
CA GLY A 395 -4.24 31.31 8.77
C GLY A 395 -3.82 30.33 7.66
N ILE A 396 -3.10 29.25 7.99
CA ILE A 396 -2.65 28.25 7.03
C ILE A 396 -3.77 27.24 6.76
N LYS A 397 -4.64 27.55 5.76
CA LYS A 397 -5.87 26.79 5.46
C LYS A 397 -5.81 26.00 4.15
N GLN A 398 -4.67 25.71 3.60
CA GLN A 398 -4.61 25.05 2.29
C GLN A 398 -5.00 23.56 2.37
N ARG A 399 -5.78 23.12 1.37
CA ARG A 399 -6.15 21.71 1.20
C ARG A 399 -4.90 20.84 1.06
N GLY A 400 -4.79 19.81 1.90
CA GLY A 400 -3.67 18.87 1.85
C GLY A 400 -2.57 19.14 2.87
N LYS A 401 -2.48 20.34 3.49
CA LYS A 401 -1.49 20.67 4.52
C LYS A 401 -1.93 20.14 5.91
N ASN A 402 -1.06 19.39 6.52
CA ASN A 402 -1.28 18.78 7.84
C ASN A 402 0.08 18.45 8.49
N PHE A 403 0.10 17.74 9.61
CA PHE A 403 1.35 17.38 10.29
C PHE A 403 2.34 16.61 9.38
N HIS A 404 1.85 15.77 8.48
CA HIS A 404 2.71 15.03 7.53
C HIS A 404 3.40 15.94 6.50
N SER A 405 2.95 17.17 6.37
CA SER A 405 3.56 18.18 5.49
C SER A 405 5.00 18.51 5.86
N PHE A 406 5.40 18.39 7.14
CA PHE A 406 6.81 18.51 7.52
C PHE A 406 7.69 17.53 6.76
N ARG A 407 7.25 16.27 6.66
CA ARG A 407 7.99 15.26 5.88
C ARG A 407 8.04 15.61 4.40
N HIS A 408 6.93 16.11 3.82
CA HIS A 408 6.95 16.59 2.43
C HIS A 408 7.89 17.76 2.25
N THR A 409 7.99 18.68 3.23
CA THR A 409 8.91 19.83 3.21
C THR A 409 10.37 19.37 3.25
N VAL A 410 10.71 18.46 4.17
CA VAL A 410 12.09 17.94 4.27
C VAL A 410 12.48 17.18 3.01
N VAL A 411 11.63 16.30 2.51
CA VAL A 411 11.90 15.56 1.26
C VAL A 411 12.06 16.50 0.09
N ASN A 412 11.18 17.50 -0.07
CA ASN A 412 11.27 18.48 -1.15
C ASN A 412 12.58 19.28 -1.09
N ARG A 413 12.99 19.75 0.11
CA ARG A 413 14.26 20.47 0.28
C ARG A 413 15.46 19.60 -0.06
N LEU A 414 15.50 18.36 0.37
CA LEU A 414 16.60 17.44 0.06
C LEU A 414 16.67 17.10 -1.43
N SER A 415 15.50 17.03 -2.11
CA SER A 415 15.45 16.76 -3.55
C SER A 415 15.83 17.99 -4.39
N THR A 416 15.59 19.21 -3.91
CA THR A 416 15.92 20.46 -4.62
C THR A 416 17.34 20.95 -4.33
N GLN A 417 17.87 20.67 -3.15
CA GLN A 417 19.29 20.79 -2.86
C GLN A 417 19.92 19.51 -3.40
N GLN A 418 20.44 19.56 -4.64
CA GLN A 418 21.32 18.51 -5.16
C GLN A 418 22.48 18.35 -4.19
N VAL A 419 22.32 17.44 -3.23
CA VAL A 419 23.43 17.00 -2.39
C VAL A 419 24.19 16.03 -3.27
N TYR A 420 25.25 16.54 -3.88
CA TYR A 420 26.28 15.75 -4.52
C TYR A 420 27.07 14.98 -3.46
#